data_acea23c4fa41a833d77eef59427f4b37
#
_entry.id   acea23c4fa41a833d77eef59427f4b37
#
_cell.length_a   1.000
_cell.length_b   1.000
_cell.length_c   1.000
_cell.angle_alpha   90.00
_cell.angle_beta   90.00
_cell.angle_gamma   90.00
#
_symmetry.space_group_name_H-M   'P 1'
#
loop_
_entity.id
_entity.type
_entity.pdbx_description
1 polymer ?
#
loop_
_entity_poly.entity_id
_entity_poly.type
_entity_poly.pdbx_seq_one_letter_code
_entity_poly.pdbx_strand_id
1 'polypeptide(L)'
;HSIYGNEHPAEAVAMLAESPFRYYIHVNDNDGKWDWDYMVASHNYIEYVEFLYYLKKYGYNDYLTSDTSPTRWDIKGTFEANSRMSNKIWNLLGHIDLDEFEGLIAAGDYLQTWKFIEANIFSLK
;
A
#
# COMPACT_ATOMS: atom_id res chain seq x y z
N HIS A 1 1.94 -1.59 -12.20
CA HIS A 1 0.98 -1.65 -13.35
C HIS A 1 -0.40 -1.06 -13.03
N SER A 2 -0.96 -1.28 -11.81
CA SER A 2 -2.32 -0.81 -11.49
C SER A 2 -2.47 0.70 -11.64
N ILE A 3 -1.61 1.49 -11.01
CA ILE A 3 -1.66 2.96 -11.10
C ILE A 3 -1.46 3.43 -12.56
N TYR A 4 -0.52 2.84 -13.27
CA TYR A 4 -0.29 3.14 -14.68
C TYR A 4 -1.51 2.78 -15.56
N GLY A 5 -2.19 1.69 -15.23
CA GLY A 5 -3.41 1.23 -15.92
C GLY A 5 -4.68 1.97 -15.50
N ASN A 6 -4.59 3.02 -14.67
CA ASN A 6 -5.73 3.69 -14.04
C ASN A 6 -6.60 2.76 -13.19
N GLU A 7 -6.00 1.74 -12.60
CA GLU A 7 -6.64 0.84 -11.65
C GLU A 7 -6.24 1.19 -10.23
N HIS A 8 -7.13 0.94 -9.28
CA HIS A 8 -6.84 1.16 -7.87
C HIS A 8 -6.27 -0.13 -7.24
N PRO A 9 -5.02 -0.13 -6.72
CA PRO A 9 -4.41 -1.35 -6.19
C PRO A 9 -5.22 -2.02 -5.07
N ALA A 10 -5.84 -1.22 -4.21
CA ALA A 10 -6.66 -1.72 -3.11
C ALA A 10 -7.94 -2.42 -3.59
N GLU A 11 -8.58 -1.92 -4.64
CA GLU A 11 -9.74 -2.57 -5.28
C GLU A 11 -9.35 -3.91 -5.89
N ALA A 12 -8.19 -3.99 -6.54
CA ALA A 12 -7.66 -5.24 -7.08
C ALA A 12 -7.48 -6.29 -5.97
N VAL A 13 -6.95 -5.89 -4.81
CA VAL A 13 -6.84 -6.79 -3.63
C VAL A 13 -8.21 -7.26 -3.16
N ALA A 14 -9.19 -6.37 -3.05
CA ALA A 14 -10.55 -6.72 -2.62
C ALA A 14 -11.19 -7.74 -3.58
N MET A 15 -11.02 -7.57 -4.88
CA MET A 15 -11.50 -8.53 -5.88
C MET A 15 -10.79 -9.88 -5.78
N LEU A 16 -9.47 -9.88 -5.60
CA LEU A 16 -8.68 -11.11 -5.47
C LEU A 16 -8.98 -11.87 -4.19
N ALA A 17 -9.35 -11.18 -3.12
CA ALA A 17 -9.71 -11.80 -1.84
C ALA A 17 -10.93 -12.73 -1.92
N GLU A 18 -11.81 -12.50 -2.89
CA GLU A 18 -12.98 -13.36 -3.16
C GLU A 18 -12.64 -14.55 -4.08
N SER A 19 -11.43 -14.57 -4.64
CA SER A 19 -10.98 -15.63 -5.53
C SER A 19 -10.64 -16.90 -4.75
N PRO A 20 -11.00 -18.10 -5.25
CA PRO A 20 -10.55 -19.37 -4.67
C PRO A 20 -9.08 -19.67 -4.98
N PHE A 21 -8.44 -18.89 -5.82
CA PHE A 21 -7.07 -19.12 -6.24
C PHE A 21 -6.08 -18.34 -5.38
N ARG A 22 -4.94 -18.97 -5.11
CA ARG A 22 -3.78 -18.28 -4.51
C ARG A 22 -3.23 -17.27 -5.52
N TYR A 23 -2.87 -16.10 -5.03
CA TYR A 23 -2.27 -15.05 -5.84
C TYR A 23 -0.96 -14.55 -5.20
N TYR A 24 -0.08 -14.05 -6.02
CA TYR A 24 1.19 -13.45 -5.62
C TYR A 24 1.19 -11.97 -5.96
N ILE A 25 1.90 -11.21 -5.17
CA ILE A 25 1.95 -9.77 -5.30
C ILE A 25 3.37 -9.32 -5.59
N HIS A 26 3.52 -8.58 -6.67
CA HIS A 26 4.69 -7.78 -6.96
C HIS A 26 4.40 -6.32 -6.63
N VAL A 27 5.38 -5.63 -6.06
CA VAL A 27 5.24 -4.23 -5.63
C VAL A 27 6.33 -3.36 -6.23
N ASN A 28 5.92 -2.25 -6.77
CA ASN A 28 6.74 -1.13 -7.20
C ASN A 28 5.91 0.16 -7.13
N ASP A 29 6.43 1.25 -7.66
CA ASP A 29 5.70 2.50 -7.79
C ASP A 29 5.98 3.15 -9.14
N ASN A 30 5.16 4.12 -9.54
CA ASN A 30 5.32 4.88 -10.76
C ASN A 30 4.60 6.24 -10.68
N ASP A 31 4.75 7.05 -11.72
CA ASP A 31 4.14 8.38 -11.82
C ASP A 31 2.75 8.39 -12.52
N GLY A 32 2.18 7.22 -12.75
CA GLY A 32 0.90 7.06 -13.45
C GLY A 32 0.97 7.23 -14.98
N LYS A 33 2.14 7.49 -15.54
CA LYS A 33 2.34 7.69 -16.99
C LYS A 33 3.05 6.52 -17.64
N TRP A 34 4.05 5.98 -16.94
CA TRP A 34 4.86 4.87 -17.39
C TRP A 34 5.18 3.93 -16.24
N ASP A 35 5.47 2.70 -16.56
CA ASP A 35 5.89 1.68 -15.61
C ASP A 35 7.40 1.85 -15.31
N TRP A 36 7.69 2.76 -14.38
CA TRP A 36 9.07 3.15 -14.04
C TRP A 36 9.75 2.25 -13.03
N ASP A 37 9.03 1.33 -12.43
CA ASP A 37 9.55 0.42 -11.39
C ASP A 37 10.27 1.16 -10.24
N TYR A 38 9.67 2.25 -9.75
CA TYR A 38 10.22 3.02 -8.64
C TYR A 38 10.12 2.26 -7.31
N MET A 39 10.83 2.75 -6.31
CA MET A 39 10.68 2.29 -4.93
C MET A 39 9.23 2.47 -4.44
N VAL A 40 8.75 1.48 -3.69
CA VAL A 40 7.38 1.49 -3.16
C VAL A 40 7.09 2.76 -2.35
N ALA A 41 5.89 3.29 -2.47
CA ALA A 41 5.41 4.48 -1.78
C ALA A 41 6.22 5.77 -2.06
N SER A 42 7.04 5.80 -3.13
CA SER A 42 7.83 6.99 -3.46
C SER A 42 7.03 8.07 -4.18
N HIS A 43 5.94 7.70 -4.85
CA HIS A 43 5.01 8.59 -5.54
C HIS A 43 3.59 8.46 -5.01
N ASN A 44 3.11 7.23 -4.84
CA ASN A 44 1.74 6.93 -4.46
C ASN A 44 1.67 6.38 -3.03
N TYR A 45 2.09 7.20 -2.05
CA TYR A 45 2.18 6.78 -0.65
C TYR A 45 0.82 6.38 -0.06
N ILE A 46 -0.21 7.19 -0.28
CA ILE A 46 -1.56 6.94 0.28
C ILE A 46 -2.15 5.67 -0.33
N GLU A 47 -2.05 5.51 -1.63
CA GLU A 47 -2.53 4.33 -2.35
C GLU A 47 -1.80 3.07 -1.89
N TYR A 48 -0.51 3.20 -1.57
CA TYR A 48 0.28 2.08 -1.04
C TYR A 48 -0.13 1.71 0.40
N VAL A 49 -0.40 2.70 1.25
CA VAL A 49 -0.94 2.47 2.60
C VAL A 49 -2.30 1.77 2.51
N GLU A 50 -3.19 2.24 1.65
CA GLU A 50 -4.50 1.65 1.43
C GLU A 50 -4.41 0.22 0.89
N PHE A 51 -3.52 -0.01 -0.07
CA PHE A 51 -3.23 -1.35 -0.59
C PHE A 51 -2.80 -2.31 0.53
N LEU A 52 -1.85 -1.93 1.39
CA LEU A 52 -1.42 -2.74 2.52
C LEU A 52 -2.51 -2.94 3.57
N TYR A 53 -3.36 -1.92 3.78
CA TYR A 53 -4.54 -2.04 4.65
C TYR A 53 -5.47 -3.16 4.16
N TYR A 54 -5.82 -3.18 2.88
CA TYR A 54 -6.69 -4.21 2.32
C TYR A 54 -6.06 -5.59 2.34
N LEU A 55 -4.76 -5.71 2.09
CA LEU A 55 -4.05 -6.98 2.27
C LEU A 55 -4.16 -7.49 3.71
N LYS A 56 -3.99 -6.60 4.69
CA LYS A 56 -4.12 -6.94 6.10
C LYS A 56 -5.55 -7.31 6.47
N LYS A 57 -6.52 -6.53 6.02
CA LYS A 57 -7.95 -6.78 6.22
C LYS A 57 -8.39 -8.16 5.73
N TYR A 58 -7.90 -8.59 4.59
CA TYR A 58 -8.23 -9.89 3.99
C TYR A 58 -7.26 -11.02 4.37
N GLY A 59 -6.38 -10.79 5.33
CA GLY A 59 -5.54 -11.83 5.92
C GLY A 59 -4.45 -12.36 4.98
N TYR A 60 -3.96 -11.53 4.04
CA TYR A 60 -2.84 -11.91 3.19
C TYR A 60 -1.60 -12.18 4.05
N ASN A 61 -1.00 -13.35 3.90
CA ASN A 61 0.17 -13.77 4.66
C ASN A 61 1.26 -14.40 3.78
N ASP A 62 1.38 -13.94 2.55
CA ASP A 62 2.40 -14.39 1.60
C ASP A 62 3.43 -13.26 1.36
N TYR A 63 4.35 -13.47 0.45
CA TYR A 63 5.41 -12.53 0.14
C TYR A 63 4.92 -11.34 -0.68
N LEU A 64 5.46 -10.16 -0.37
CA LEU A 64 5.48 -9.02 -1.28
C LEU A 64 6.83 -9.01 -2.00
N THR A 65 6.82 -9.27 -3.27
CA THR A 65 8.02 -9.33 -4.10
C THR A 65 8.31 -7.97 -4.69
N SER A 66 9.47 -7.40 -4.39
CA SER A 66 9.91 -6.16 -5.04
C SER A 66 10.16 -6.37 -6.53
N ASP A 67 9.44 -5.63 -7.34
CA ASP A 67 9.57 -5.58 -8.79
C ASP A 67 10.06 -4.18 -9.21
N THR A 68 11.27 -3.86 -8.81
CA THR A 68 11.87 -2.54 -8.93
C THR A 68 13.11 -2.61 -9.81
N SER A 69 13.23 -1.72 -10.78
CA SER A 69 14.36 -1.65 -11.70
C SER A 69 15.23 -0.43 -11.46
N PRO A 70 16.12 -0.46 -10.44
CA PRO A 70 16.93 0.70 -10.06
C PRO A 70 18.12 0.88 -11.01
N THR A 71 17.89 1.41 -12.19
CA THR A 71 18.95 1.61 -13.20
C THR A 71 19.93 2.71 -12.85
N ARG A 72 19.59 3.60 -11.90
CA ARG A 72 20.39 4.77 -11.50
C ARG A 72 20.75 4.81 -10.03
N TRP A 73 20.32 3.82 -9.25
CA TRP A 73 20.48 3.80 -7.79
C TRP A 73 21.20 2.54 -7.34
N ASP A 74 21.63 2.54 -6.10
CA ASP A 74 22.17 1.34 -5.50
C ASP A 74 21.09 0.24 -5.42
N ILE A 75 21.34 -0.86 -6.10
CA ILE A 75 20.39 -1.99 -6.22
C ILE A 75 20.03 -2.53 -4.84
N LYS A 76 21.04 -2.84 -4.03
CA LYS A 76 20.83 -3.40 -2.69
C LYS A 76 20.06 -2.42 -1.81
N GLY A 77 20.46 -1.17 -1.75
CA GLY A 77 19.80 -0.13 -0.97
C GLY A 77 18.35 0.10 -1.39
N THR A 78 18.04 -0.03 -2.67
CA THR A 78 16.68 0.08 -3.21
C THR A 78 15.77 -1.04 -2.71
N PHE A 79 16.21 -2.29 -2.79
CA PHE A 79 15.43 -3.43 -2.27
C PHE A 79 15.29 -3.39 -0.74
N GLU A 80 16.33 -2.98 -0.03
CA GLU A 80 16.25 -2.75 1.42
C GLU A 80 15.27 -1.62 1.77
N ALA A 81 15.21 -0.55 0.97
CA ALA A 81 14.24 0.54 1.17
C ALA A 81 12.80 0.06 0.97
N ASN A 82 12.53 -0.73 -0.05
CA ASN A 82 11.21 -1.34 -0.28
C ASN A 82 10.78 -2.18 0.92
N SER A 83 11.66 -3.05 1.41
CA SER A 83 11.39 -3.90 2.57
C SER A 83 11.13 -3.07 3.83
N ARG A 84 11.98 -2.07 4.11
CA ARG A 84 11.81 -1.20 5.29
C ARG A 84 10.50 -0.41 5.23
N MET A 85 10.15 0.16 4.09
CA MET A 85 8.93 0.95 3.93
C MET A 85 7.69 0.08 4.10
N SER A 86 7.63 -1.05 3.42
CA SER A 86 6.51 -2.00 3.53
C SER A 86 6.32 -2.48 4.98
N ASN A 87 7.40 -2.85 5.66
CA ASN A 87 7.34 -3.29 7.06
C ASN A 87 6.91 -2.17 8.01
N LYS A 88 7.39 -0.94 7.81
CA LYS A 88 6.97 0.21 8.64
C LYS A 88 5.48 0.49 8.51
N ILE A 89 4.94 0.50 7.29
CA ILE A 89 3.52 0.73 7.05
C ILE A 89 2.70 -0.45 7.60
N TRP A 90 3.12 -1.68 7.36
CA TRP A 90 2.46 -2.86 7.89
C TRP A 90 2.37 -2.85 9.42
N ASN A 91 3.46 -2.49 10.07
CA ASN A 91 3.50 -2.38 11.53
C ASN A 91 2.63 -1.21 12.03
N LEU A 92 2.68 -0.06 11.36
CA LEU A 92 1.81 1.09 11.66
C LEU A 92 0.33 0.68 11.63
N LEU A 93 -0.10 0.00 10.57
CA LEU A 93 -1.45 -0.52 10.42
C LEU A 93 -1.83 -1.56 11.50
N GLY A 94 -0.86 -2.21 12.11
CA GLY A 94 -1.07 -3.11 13.26
C GLY A 94 -1.28 -2.39 14.60
N HIS A 95 -1.01 -1.08 14.67
CA HIS A 95 -1.12 -0.27 15.89
C HIS A 95 -2.28 0.72 15.86
N ILE A 96 -2.98 0.85 14.73
CA ILE A 96 -4.16 1.69 14.62
C ILE A 96 -5.44 0.87 14.82
N ASP A 97 -6.51 1.52 15.25
CA ASP A 97 -7.84 0.90 15.33
C ASP A 97 -8.43 0.79 13.92
N LEU A 98 -8.31 -0.40 13.33
CA LEU A 98 -8.81 -0.66 11.98
C LEU A 98 -10.35 -0.69 11.93
N ASP A 99 -11.02 -1.07 13.01
CA ASP A 99 -12.49 -1.08 13.08
C ASP A 99 -13.03 0.34 13.11
N GLU A 100 -12.40 1.24 13.89
CA GLU A 100 -12.72 2.67 13.85
C GLU A 100 -12.50 3.24 12.46
N PHE A 101 -11.35 2.95 11.84
CA PHE A 101 -11.02 3.44 10.51
C PHE A 101 -12.04 2.97 9.46
N GLU A 102 -12.41 1.70 9.48
CA GLU A 102 -13.41 1.12 8.59
C GLU A 102 -14.80 1.77 8.81
N GLY A 103 -15.18 2.01 10.05
CA GLY A 103 -16.42 2.70 10.40
C GLY A 103 -16.49 4.13 9.84
N LEU A 104 -15.39 4.87 9.90
CA LEU A 104 -15.28 6.21 9.33
C LEU A 104 -15.39 6.21 7.79
N ILE A 105 -14.74 5.25 7.14
CA ILE A 105 -14.83 5.06 5.68
C ILE A 105 -16.27 4.72 5.28
N ALA A 106 -16.90 3.78 5.98
CA ALA A 106 -18.26 3.34 5.68
C ALA A 106 -19.29 4.46 5.91
N ALA A 107 -19.07 5.33 6.89
CA ALA A 107 -19.95 6.48 7.15
C ALA A 107 -19.82 7.59 6.09
N GLY A 108 -18.77 7.58 5.29
CA GLY A 108 -18.50 8.63 4.29
C GLY A 108 -18.15 9.98 4.89
N ASP A 109 -17.73 10.02 6.15
CA ASP A 109 -17.28 11.25 6.80
C ASP A 109 -15.82 11.54 6.46
N TYR A 110 -15.61 12.16 5.31
CA TYR A 110 -14.27 12.45 4.79
C TYR A 110 -13.41 13.29 5.73
N LEU A 111 -14.01 14.23 6.48
CA LEU A 111 -13.25 15.09 7.37
C LEU A 111 -12.74 14.30 8.59
N GLN A 112 -13.57 13.46 9.19
CA GLN A 112 -13.15 12.64 10.33
C GLN A 112 -12.16 11.55 9.90
N THR A 113 -12.40 10.94 8.73
CA THR A 113 -11.44 9.99 8.12
C THR A 113 -10.08 10.65 7.90
N TRP A 114 -10.07 11.88 7.37
CA TRP A 114 -8.82 12.62 7.17
C TRP A 114 -8.10 12.93 8.50
N LYS A 115 -8.83 13.36 9.52
CA LYS A 115 -8.26 13.59 10.86
C LYS A 115 -7.66 12.30 11.46
N PHE A 116 -8.32 11.18 11.25
CA PHE A 116 -7.80 9.87 11.68
C PHE A 116 -6.49 9.55 10.97
N ILE A 117 -6.42 9.77 9.67
CA ILE A 117 -5.20 9.58 8.85
C ILE A 117 -4.07 10.50 9.33
N GLU A 118 -4.36 11.79 9.56
CA GLU A 118 -3.37 12.74 10.09
C GLU A 118 -2.79 12.28 11.44
N ALA A 119 -3.66 11.84 12.35
CA ALA A 119 -3.26 11.45 13.69
C ALA A 119 -2.50 10.12 13.73
N ASN A 120 -2.87 9.15 12.89
CA ASN A 120 -2.41 7.77 13.01
C ASN A 120 -1.43 7.35 11.92
N ILE A 121 -1.55 7.90 10.71
CA ILE A 121 -0.72 7.49 9.57
C ILE A 121 0.42 8.47 9.33
N PHE A 122 0.14 9.75 9.30
CA PHE A 122 1.19 10.73 9.07
C PHE A 122 2.00 11.05 10.34
N SER A 123 1.40 10.94 11.52
CA SER A 123 2.06 11.22 12.82
C SER A 123 2.87 12.53 12.79
N LEU A 124 2.36 13.52 12.11
CA LEU A 124 3.00 14.83 12.02
C LEU A 124 2.94 15.50 13.41
N LYS A 125 4.07 15.53 14.08
CA LYS A 125 4.25 16.29 15.30
C LYS A 125 4.82 17.67 14.99
#